data_f258a3da4d6dce0b095242b6b644cf1b
#
_entry.id   f258a3da4d6dce0b095242b6b644cf1b
#
_cell.length_a   1.000
_cell.length_b   1.000
_cell.length_c   1.000
_cell.angle_alpha   90.00
_cell.angle_beta   90.00
_cell.angle_gamma   90.00
#
_symmetry.space_group_name_H-M   'P 1'
#
loop_
_entity.id
_entity.type
_entity.pdbx_description
1 polymer ?
#
loop_
_entity_poly.entity_id
_entity_poly.type
_entity_poly.pdbx_seq_one_letter_code
_entity_poly.pdbx_strand_id
1 'polypeptide(L)'
;MQLPIRTNGIDASSVLSDTTTEHGSPTKENKQFSSWFRGSEKRSVLSHSGLPVYPYKDLQKATSNFTNKLGEGAFGPVFKAIMPHGGTFAVKMLASRSRQGEKEFLNEVLVLGRLHHRNLVNLVGYCAEKGHRILVYEYMSNGSLAEFLYGEGREPLSWDRRVQIAQDVARGIEYLHDGASPPVIHRDIKSANILLDGSMKARVADFGLSKEVRSDYPSSGVQGTYGYVDPEYISTAQFTHKSDVYSFGILLFELITARNPQKGLMDYVGLALLNAEGEEGWEEIVDDRLNGNVNLSELRALASLARRCVSPTSNNRPRMREVSQQLQRLGIRRNSSRIERNRMTVNDTLQTMSMADVLKGDLKILNDIPEQPEV
;
A
#
# COMPACT_ATOMS: atom_id res chain seq x y z
N MET A 1 -33.57 -2.21 37.29
CA MET A 1 -32.87 -3.52 37.16
C MET A 1 -32.13 -3.48 35.86
N GLN A 2 -30.88 -3.01 35.86
CA GLN A 2 -30.02 -2.87 34.69
C GLN A 2 -29.06 -4.05 34.67
N LEU A 3 -29.04 -4.80 33.56
CA LEU A 3 -28.04 -5.84 33.31
C LEU A 3 -26.86 -5.21 32.56
N PRO A 4 -25.61 -5.57 32.87
CA PRO A 4 -24.42 -5.01 32.24
C PRO A 4 -24.18 -5.68 30.88
N ILE A 5 -24.00 -4.85 29.85
CA ILE A 5 -23.55 -5.24 28.52
C ILE A 5 -22.04 -5.55 28.61
N ARG A 6 -21.66 -6.80 28.45
CA ARG A 6 -20.26 -7.18 28.24
C ARG A 6 -19.87 -6.85 26.80
N THR A 7 -19.04 -5.86 26.59
CA THR A 7 -18.34 -5.62 25.33
C THR A 7 -17.17 -6.59 25.24
N ASN A 8 -17.38 -7.71 24.55
CA ASN A 8 -16.25 -8.51 24.06
C ASN A 8 -15.70 -7.82 22.81
N GLY A 9 -14.47 -7.30 22.91
CA GLY A 9 -13.72 -6.82 21.77
C GLY A 9 -13.45 -7.99 20.82
N ILE A 10 -14.13 -7.98 19.69
CA ILE A 10 -13.86 -8.89 18.59
C ILE A 10 -12.77 -8.21 17.74
N ASP A 11 -11.58 -8.79 17.82
CA ASP A 11 -10.45 -8.41 16.97
C ASP A 11 -10.79 -8.74 15.52
N ALA A 12 -11.01 -7.71 14.70
CA ALA A 12 -11.55 -7.83 13.34
C ALA A 12 -10.47 -8.10 12.30
N SER A 13 -9.62 -9.10 12.52
CA SER A 13 -8.72 -9.67 11.50
C SER A 13 -9.18 -11.08 11.09
N SER A 14 -10.46 -11.24 10.77
CA SER A 14 -10.96 -12.50 10.23
C SER A 14 -10.63 -12.64 8.76
N VAL A 15 -9.58 -13.37 8.47
CA VAL A 15 -9.40 -14.09 7.21
C VAL A 15 -10.62 -15.00 7.04
N LEU A 16 -11.34 -14.92 5.92
CA LEU A 16 -12.36 -15.90 5.57
C LEU A 16 -11.68 -17.27 5.36
N SER A 17 -11.55 -18.04 6.43
CA SER A 17 -11.21 -19.46 6.39
C SER A 17 -12.47 -20.23 6.73
N ASP A 18 -13.05 -20.90 5.73
CA ASP A 18 -14.13 -21.86 5.94
C ASP A 18 -13.68 -22.96 6.89
N THR A 19 -14.27 -23.00 8.09
CA THR A 19 -14.25 -24.16 8.97
C THR A 19 -15.47 -25.02 8.67
N THR A 20 -15.41 -25.79 7.60
CA THR A 20 -16.27 -26.97 7.46
C THR A 20 -15.48 -28.18 7.99
N THR A 21 -15.88 -28.65 9.16
CA THR A 21 -15.49 -29.95 9.66
C THR A 21 -16.20 -31.03 8.85
N GLU A 22 -15.53 -31.53 7.81
CA GLU A 22 -15.90 -32.80 7.20
C GLU A 22 -14.73 -33.77 7.29
N HIS A 23 -14.98 -34.94 7.85
CA HIS A 23 -14.16 -36.15 7.80
C HIS A 23 -14.12 -36.62 6.33
N GLY A 24 -13.25 -35.99 5.51
CA GLY A 24 -12.93 -36.42 4.17
C GLY A 24 -11.47 -36.82 4.10
N SER A 25 -11.19 -38.00 3.57
CA SER A 25 -9.83 -38.44 3.24
C SER A 25 -9.14 -37.41 2.36
N PRO A 26 -7.82 -37.16 2.53
CA PRO A 26 -7.12 -36.11 1.78
C PRO A 26 -7.17 -36.38 0.28
N THR A 27 -7.78 -35.45 -0.46
CA THR A 27 -7.88 -35.50 -1.92
C THR A 27 -6.47 -35.48 -2.55
N LYS A 28 -6.33 -36.06 -3.73
CA LYS A 28 -5.05 -36.18 -4.47
C LYS A 28 -4.33 -34.85 -4.67
N GLU A 29 -5.06 -33.74 -4.71
CA GLU A 29 -4.53 -32.37 -4.89
C GLU A 29 -3.69 -31.86 -3.71
N ASN A 30 -4.08 -32.21 -2.46
CA ASN A 30 -3.29 -31.86 -1.27
C ASN A 30 -1.96 -32.65 -1.19
N LYS A 31 -1.87 -33.80 -1.84
CA LYS A 31 -0.63 -34.58 -1.95
C LYS A 31 0.35 -34.00 -2.94
N GLN A 32 -0.13 -33.36 -4.03
CA GLN A 32 0.73 -32.84 -5.07
C GLN A 32 1.46 -31.55 -4.66
N PHE A 33 0.79 -30.63 -3.94
CA PHE A 33 1.45 -29.43 -3.38
C PHE A 33 2.42 -29.77 -2.23
N SER A 34 2.12 -30.81 -1.45
CA SER A 34 3.01 -31.29 -0.37
C SER A 34 4.17 -32.12 -0.90
N SER A 35 4.06 -32.71 -2.11
CA SER A 35 5.14 -33.49 -2.74
C SER A 35 6.22 -32.62 -3.38
N TRP A 36 5.91 -31.38 -3.78
CA TRP A 36 6.85 -30.46 -4.40
C TRP A 36 7.91 -29.91 -3.44
N PHE A 37 7.70 -30.05 -2.10
CA PHE A 37 8.62 -29.53 -1.10
C PHE A 37 8.98 -30.58 -0.03
N ARG A 38 9.58 -31.70 -0.42
CA ARG A 38 10.32 -32.55 0.53
C ARG A 38 11.62 -31.85 0.93
N GLY A 39 12.10 -32.08 2.14
CA GLY A 39 13.13 -31.27 2.82
C GLY A 39 14.42 -30.92 2.04
N SER A 40 14.85 -31.76 1.09
CA SER A 40 15.99 -31.49 0.19
C SER A 40 15.65 -30.47 -0.91
N GLU A 41 14.44 -30.54 -1.46
CA GLU A 41 13.96 -29.61 -2.51
C GLU A 41 13.70 -28.21 -1.98
N LYS A 42 13.20 -28.07 -0.73
CA LYS A 42 13.01 -26.78 -0.05
C LYS A 42 14.32 -26.00 0.08
N ARG A 43 15.41 -26.67 0.42
CA ARG A 43 16.74 -26.04 0.52
C ARG A 43 17.23 -25.59 -0.85
N SER A 44 17.00 -26.38 -1.88
CA SER A 44 17.36 -26.04 -3.26
C SER A 44 16.61 -24.80 -3.74
N VAL A 45 15.30 -24.71 -3.52
CA VAL A 45 14.46 -23.58 -3.93
C VAL A 45 14.89 -22.29 -3.24
N LEU A 46 15.14 -22.32 -1.92
CA LEU A 46 15.58 -21.14 -1.17
C LEU A 46 16.98 -20.69 -1.58
N SER A 47 17.90 -21.62 -1.91
CA SER A 47 19.26 -21.26 -2.36
C SER A 47 19.28 -20.58 -3.72
N HIS A 48 18.24 -20.78 -4.56
CA HIS A 48 18.12 -20.12 -5.88
C HIS A 48 17.50 -18.71 -5.81
N SER A 49 17.00 -18.28 -4.64
CA SER A 49 16.42 -16.94 -4.50
C SER A 49 17.44 -15.81 -4.62
N GLY A 50 18.73 -16.09 -4.50
CA GLY A 50 19.81 -15.08 -4.48
C GLY A 50 19.81 -14.16 -3.25
N LEU A 51 18.86 -14.34 -2.33
CA LEU A 51 18.72 -13.50 -1.14
C LEU A 51 19.69 -13.94 -0.03
N PRO A 52 20.27 -13.00 0.73
CA PRO A 52 21.07 -13.28 1.93
C PRO A 52 20.30 -14.10 2.96
N VAL A 53 20.99 -15.09 3.54
CA VAL A 53 20.47 -15.89 4.65
C VAL A 53 21.07 -15.37 5.96
N TYR A 54 20.20 -14.95 6.88
CA TYR A 54 20.61 -14.44 8.18
C TYR A 54 20.53 -15.53 9.24
N PRO A 55 21.60 -15.73 10.08
CA PRO A 55 21.53 -16.59 11.25
C PRO A 55 20.49 -16.09 12.27
N TYR A 56 19.75 -16.98 12.88
CA TYR A 56 18.73 -16.63 13.88
C TYR A 56 19.31 -15.76 15.03
N LYS A 57 20.50 -16.11 15.51
CA LYS A 57 21.18 -15.37 16.60
C LYS A 57 21.48 -13.90 16.23
N ASP A 58 21.79 -13.64 14.97
CA ASP A 58 22.07 -12.27 14.51
C ASP A 58 20.81 -11.44 14.47
N LEU A 59 19.69 -12.01 13.99
CA LEU A 59 18.38 -11.38 14.03
C LEU A 59 17.89 -11.16 15.46
N GLN A 60 18.12 -12.13 16.35
CA GLN A 60 17.81 -12.01 17.77
C GLN A 60 18.55 -10.82 18.42
N LYS A 61 19.84 -10.67 18.13
CA LYS A 61 20.64 -9.51 18.60
C LYS A 61 20.13 -8.20 17.99
N ALA A 62 19.95 -8.16 16.66
CA ALA A 62 19.53 -6.96 15.93
C ALA A 62 18.17 -6.44 16.37
N THR A 63 17.25 -7.31 16.83
CA THR A 63 15.92 -6.98 17.34
C THR A 63 15.87 -6.79 18.86
N SER A 64 17.01 -6.80 19.54
CA SER A 64 17.07 -6.78 21.01
C SER A 64 16.17 -7.88 21.63
N ASN A 65 16.33 -9.12 21.15
CA ASN A 65 15.51 -10.27 21.53
C ASN A 65 14.02 -10.11 21.21
N PHE A 66 13.71 -9.51 20.04
CA PHE A 66 12.34 -9.28 19.56
C PHE A 66 11.46 -8.44 20.49
N THR A 67 12.04 -7.39 21.10
CA THR A 67 11.32 -6.50 22.02
C THR A 67 10.70 -5.29 21.32
N ASN A 68 11.35 -4.75 20.27
CA ASN A 68 10.89 -3.58 19.55
C ASN A 68 9.85 -3.93 18.48
N LYS A 69 8.61 -4.17 18.91
CA LYS A 69 7.50 -4.54 18.01
C LYS A 69 7.03 -3.31 17.24
N LEU A 70 6.99 -3.41 15.91
CA LEU A 70 6.45 -2.40 14.98
C LEU A 70 4.96 -2.60 14.73
N GLY A 71 4.50 -3.85 14.73
CA GLY A 71 3.11 -4.19 14.49
C GLY A 71 2.91 -5.71 14.53
N GLU A 72 1.67 -6.14 14.38
CA GLU A 72 1.29 -7.53 14.24
C GLU A 72 0.29 -7.65 13.10
N GLY A 73 0.64 -8.46 12.09
CA GLY A 73 -0.24 -8.80 11.00
C GLY A 73 -0.87 -10.17 11.18
N ALA A 74 -1.76 -10.56 10.27
CA ALA A 74 -2.40 -11.88 10.25
C ALA A 74 -1.38 -13.05 10.25
N PHE A 75 -0.15 -12.77 9.79
CA PHE A 75 0.91 -13.78 9.59
C PHE A 75 2.00 -13.75 10.66
N GLY A 76 1.89 -12.86 11.65
CA GLY A 76 2.79 -12.76 12.78
C GLY A 76 3.34 -11.36 13.07
N PRO A 77 4.10 -11.23 14.17
CA PRO A 77 4.64 -9.96 14.61
C PRO A 77 5.81 -9.47 13.75
N VAL A 78 5.90 -8.14 13.62
CA VAL A 78 7.00 -7.44 12.94
C VAL A 78 7.79 -6.63 13.96
N PHE A 79 9.11 -6.73 13.91
CA PHE A 79 10.04 -6.08 14.84
C PHE A 79 11.01 -5.16 14.11
N LYS A 80 11.42 -4.09 14.77
CA LYS A 80 12.51 -3.24 14.32
C LYS A 80 13.85 -3.92 14.62
N ALA A 81 14.73 -3.96 13.63
CA ALA A 81 16.08 -4.49 13.75
C ALA A 81 17.12 -3.41 13.41
N ILE A 82 18.20 -3.36 14.18
CA ILE A 82 19.38 -2.51 13.91
C ILE A 82 20.55 -3.46 13.71
N MET A 83 21.05 -3.55 12.46
CA MET A 83 22.15 -4.47 12.14
C MET A 83 23.50 -3.93 12.60
N PRO A 84 24.45 -4.80 12.97
CA PRO A 84 25.78 -4.41 13.47
C PRO A 84 26.57 -3.53 12.50
N HIS A 85 26.40 -3.72 11.20
CA HIS A 85 27.08 -2.94 10.14
C HIS A 85 26.31 -1.67 9.74
N GLY A 86 25.32 -1.28 10.55
CA GLY A 86 24.45 -0.15 10.28
C GLY A 86 23.18 -0.54 9.51
N GLY A 87 22.24 0.40 9.43
CA GLY A 87 20.95 0.21 8.77
C GLY A 87 19.86 -0.33 9.70
N THR A 88 18.64 0.17 9.45
CA THR A 88 17.42 -0.25 10.14
C THR A 88 16.59 -1.11 9.19
N PHE A 89 16.07 -2.22 9.71
CA PHE A 89 15.28 -3.20 8.96
C PHE A 89 14.01 -3.54 9.71
N ALA A 90 13.01 -4.10 9.00
CA ALA A 90 11.83 -4.71 9.59
C ALA A 90 11.94 -6.23 9.50
N VAL A 91 11.71 -6.91 10.61
CA VAL A 91 11.85 -8.36 10.75
C VAL A 91 10.49 -8.97 11.08
N LYS A 92 9.88 -9.68 10.11
CA LYS A 92 8.57 -10.35 10.23
C LYS A 92 8.79 -11.80 10.63
N MET A 93 8.26 -12.21 11.79
CA MET A 93 8.29 -13.58 12.24
C MET A 93 6.99 -14.30 11.88
N LEU A 94 7.10 -15.34 11.06
CA LEU A 94 5.95 -16.14 10.66
C LEU A 94 5.72 -17.32 11.63
N ALA A 95 4.47 -17.73 11.81
CA ALA A 95 4.10 -18.82 12.70
C ALA A 95 4.76 -20.14 12.26
N SER A 96 5.80 -20.53 12.97
CA SER A 96 6.70 -21.63 12.61
C SER A 96 6.04 -23.02 12.56
N ARG A 97 4.91 -23.21 13.24
CA ARG A 97 4.18 -24.49 13.31
C ARG A 97 2.94 -24.53 12.39
N SER A 98 2.65 -23.46 11.68
CA SER A 98 1.52 -23.36 10.76
C SER A 98 1.94 -23.77 9.33
N ARG A 99 1.20 -24.69 8.71
CA ARG A 99 1.37 -24.98 7.27
C ARG A 99 1.16 -23.74 6.40
N GLN A 100 0.25 -22.88 6.83
CA GLN A 100 -0.03 -21.61 6.14
C GLN A 100 1.18 -20.68 6.23
N GLY A 101 1.72 -20.43 7.42
CA GLY A 101 2.91 -19.56 7.57
C GLY A 101 4.14 -20.07 6.81
N GLU A 102 4.30 -21.40 6.65
CA GLU A 102 5.37 -21.95 5.81
C GLU A 102 5.14 -21.65 4.31
N LYS A 103 3.89 -21.77 3.83
CA LYS A 103 3.54 -21.44 2.44
C LYS A 103 3.78 -19.96 2.14
N GLU A 104 3.35 -19.10 3.03
CA GLU A 104 3.53 -17.64 2.91
C GLU A 104 5.00 -17.25 2.92
N PHE A 105 5.79 -17.80 3.85
CA PHE A 105 7.24 -17.60 3.89
C PHE A 105 7.90 -17.95 2.55
N LEU A 106 7.64 -19.14 2.03
CA LEU A 106 8.21 -19.59 0.76
C LEU A 106 7.75 -18.72 -0.40
N ASN A 107 6.48 -18.35 -0.41
CA ASN A 107 5.90 -17.50 -1.43
C ASN A 107 6.55 -16.11 -1.44
N GLU A 108 6.70 -15.46 -0.28
CA GLU A 108 7.34 -14.16 -0.18
C GLU A 108 8.82 -14.21 -0.61
N VAL A 109 9.57 -15.23 -0.20
CA VAL A 109 10.98 -15.39 -0.62
C VAL A 109 11.09 -15.58 -2.13
N LEU A 110 10.24 -16.42 -2.72
CA LEU A 110 10.28 -16.71 -4.16
C LEU A 110 9.83 -15.52 -5.01
N VAL A 111 8.75 -14.87 -4.59
CA VAL A 111 8.18 -13.75 -5.36
C VAL A 111 9.07 -12.52 -5.22
N LEU A 112 9.36 -12.07 -3.99
CA LEU A 112 10.15 -10.86 -3.76
C LEU A 112 11.65 -11.03 -4.05
N GLY A 113 12.17 -12.26 -4.03
CA GLY A 113 13.57 -12.52 -4.40
C GLY A 113 13.89 -12.16 -5.86
N ARG A 114 12.88 -12.11 -6.73
CA ARG A 114 13.03 -11.77 -8.15
C ARG A 114 12.38 -10.43 -8.56
N LEU A 115 11.55 -9.83 -7.70
CA LEU A 115 10.85 -8.59 -8.01
C LEU A 115 11.60 -7.40 -7.41
N HIS A 116 11.98 -6.45 -8.26
CA HIS A 116 12.63 -5.21 -7.85
C HIS A 116 11.93 -4.03 -8.50
N HIS A 117 11.19 -3.26 -7.70
CA HIS A 117 10.50 -2.07 -8.17
C HIS A 117 10.38 -1.03 -7.06
N ARG A 118 10.55 0.25 -7.38
CA ARG A 118 10.54 1.37 -6.42
C ARG A 118 9.27 1.51 -5.59
N ASN A 119 8.14 0.96 -6.06
CA ASN A 119 6.85 0.99 -5.37
C ASN A 119 6.44 -0.40 -4.83
N LEU A 120 7.39 -1.33 -4.69
CA LEU A 120 7.26 -2.57 -3.94
C LEU A 120 8.23 -2.55 -2.76
N VAL A 121 7.85 -3.17 -1.65
CA VAL A 121 8.75 -3.36 -0.51
C VAL A 121 9.89 -4.31 -0.92
N ASN A 122 11.10 -4.01 -0.49
CA ASN A 122 12.26 -4.82 -0.80
C ASN A 122 12.50 -5.87 0.31
N LEU A 123 12.55 -7.14 -0.08
CA LEU A 123 12.99 -8.23 0.79
C LEU A 123 14.52 -8.30 0.75
N VAL A 124 15.16 -8.02 1.89
CA VAL A 124 16.62 -7.92 2.02
C VAL A 124 17.25 -9.30 2.30
N GLY A 125 16.46 -10.20 2.89
CA GLY A 125 16.90 -11.56 3.17
C GLY A 125 15.95 -12.31 4.08
N TYR A 126 16.36 -13.47 4.56
CA TYR A 126 15.51 -14.34 5.36
C TYR A 126 16.31 -15.22 6.33
N CYS A 127 15.59 -15.82 7.31
CA CYS A 127 16.12 -16.89 8.16
C CYS A 127 15.17 -18.10 8.09
N ALA A 128 15.75 -19.30 7.91
CA ALA A 128 15.02 -20.57 7.84
C ALA A 128 15.68 -21.63 8.75
N GLU A 129 16.21 -21.23 9.92
CA GLU A 129 16.92 -22.10 10.85
C GLU A 129 15.98 -22.68 11.92
N LYS A 130 16.20 -23.93 12.33
CA LYS A 130 15.60 -24.58 13.52
C LYS A 130 14.08 -24.40 13.62
N GLY A 131 13.38 -24.38 12.49
CA GLY A 131 11.95 -24.16 12.45
C GLY A 131 11.48 -22.71 12.43
N HIS A 132 12.37 -21.75 12.66
CA HIS A 132 12.06 -20.33 12.50
C HIS A 132 11.87 -19.97 11.03
N ARG A 133 10.91 -19.11 10.76
CA ARG A 133 10.61 -18.55 9.45
C ARG A 133 10.54 -17.04 9.62
N ILE A 134 11.61 -16.35 9.22
CA ILE A 134 11.76 -14.91 9.44
C ILE A 134 12.12 -14.25 8.12
N LEU A 135 11.41 -13.17 7.79
CA LEU A 135 11.65 -12.34 6.64
C LEU A 135 12.26 -11.01 7.09
N VAL A 136 13.25 -10.53 6.35
CA VAL A 136 13.96 -9.27 6.64
C VAL A 136 13.69 -8.30 5.50
N TYR A 137 13.02 -7.19 5.80
CA TYR A 137 12.65 -6.15 4.83
C TYR A 137 13.39 -4.85 5.09
N GLU A 138 13.45 -4.00 4.07
CA GLU A 138 13.77 -2.59 4.28
C GLU A 138 12.80 -1.96 5.29
N TYR A 139 13.30 -0.99 6.07
CA TYR A 139 12.49 -0.36 7.10
C TYR A 139 11.67 0.79 6.53
N MET A 140 10.36 0.74 6.72
CA MET A 140 9.41 1.75 6.29
C MET A 140 9.07 2.64 7.48
N SER A 141 9.76 3.79 7.58
CA SER A 141 9.76 4.61 8.81
C SER A 141 8.44 5.30 9.13
N ASN A 142 7.55 5.46 8.13
CA ASN A 142 6.25 6.07 8.34
C ASN A 142 5.10 5.06 8.54
N GLY A 143 5.41 3.75 8.59
CA GLY A 143 4.40 2.72 8.85
C GLY A 143 3.43 2.52 7.68
N SER A 144 2.20 2.14 7.97
CA SER A 144 1.19 1.83 6.96
C SER A 144 0.27 3.02 6.63
N LEU A 145 -0.30 3.01 5.43
CA LEU A 145 -1.32 3.98 5.02
C LEU A 145 -2.56 3.92 5.93
N ALA A 146 -2.94 2.73 6.41
CA ALA A 146 -4.07 2.55 7.32
C ALA A 146 -3.90 3.36 8.61
N GLU A 147 -2.68 3.46 9.15
CA GLU A 147 -2.39 4.26 10.33
C GLU A 147 -2.63 5.76 10.12
N PHE A 148 -2.41 6.28 8.91
CA PHE A 148 -2.72 7.67 8.56
C PHE A 148 -4.21 7.92 8.30
N LEU A 149 -4.91 6.92 7.79
CA LEU A 149 -6.33 7.07 7.48
C LEU A 149 -7.20 6.92 8.74
N TYR A 150 -6.84 6.02 9.66
CA TYR A 150 -7.65 5.65 10.83
C TYR A 150 -6.95 5.77 12.17
N GLY A 151 -5.61 5.88 12.21
CA GLY A 151 -4.84 5.94 13.45
C GLY A 151 -5.10 7.21 14.22
N GLU A 152 -5.13 7.10 15.55
CA GLU A 152 -5.23 8.24 16.44
C GLU A 152 -3.91 9.02 16.50
N GLY A 153 -4.00 10.34 16.65
CA GLY A 153 -2.85 11.21 16.86
C GLY A 153 -1.93 11.45 15.65
N ARG A 154 -2.33 10.99 14.44
CA ARG A 154 -1.62 11.33 13.21
C ARG A 154 -2.28 12.48 12.46
N GLU A 155 -1.46 13.39 11.93
CA GLU A 155 -1.92 14.44 11.02
C GLU A 155 -2.52 13.82 9.76
N PRO A 156 -3.68 14.31 9.29
CA PRO A 156 -4.31 13.84 8.08
C PRO A 156 -3.40 14.03 6.86
N LEU A 157 -3.34 13.04 5.99
CA LEU A 157 -2.67 13.19 4.70
C LEU A 157 -3.38 14.25 3.86
N SER A 158 -2.63 15.22 3.35
CA SER A 158 -3.16 16.21 2.41
C SER A 158 -3.67 15.53 1.13
N TRP A 159 -4.58 16.20 0.41
CA TRP A 159 -5.10 15.69 -0.86
C TRP A 159 -3.97 15.33 -1.85
N ASP A 160 -2.99 16.21 -1.97
CA ASP A 160 -1.83 15.98 -2.84
C ASP A 160 -1.07 14.71 -2.49
N ARG A 161 -0.91 14.43 -1.20
CA ARG A 161 -0.24 13.23 -0.74
C ARG A 161 -1.06 11.97 -1.02
N ARG A 162 -2.38 12.03 -0.87
CA ARG A 162 -3.28 10.91 -1.17
C ARG A 162 -3.24 10.52 -2.65
N VAL A 163 -3.28 11.51 -3.54
CA VAL A 163 -3.15 11.27 -5.00
C VAL A 163 -1.76 10.73 -5.35
N GLN A 164 -0.70 11.23 -4.72
CA GLN A 164 0.66 10.70 -4.93
C GLN A 164 0.77 9.23 -4.49
N ILE A 165 0.20 8.88 -3.34
CA ILE A 165 0.16 7.50 -2.85
C ILE A 165 -0.62 6.61 -3.83
N ALA A 166 -1.78 7.06 -4.32
CA ALA A 166 -2.54 6.33 -5.34
C ALA A 166 -1.71 6.03 -6.60
N GLN A 167 -0.94 7.03 -7.08
CA GLN A 167 -0.04 6.88 -8.23
C GLN A 167 1.08 5.86 -7.96
N ASP A 168 1.69 5.92 -6.78
CA ASP A 168 2.78 5.02 -6.41
C ASP A 168 2.30 3.57 -6.32
N VAL A 169 1.14 3.33 -5.67
CA VAL A 169 0.52 2.00 -5.58
C VAL A 169 0.13 1.48 -6.96
N ALA A 170 -0.49 2.32 -7.80
CA ALA A 170 -0.87 1.91 -9.16
C ALA A 170 0.33 1.46 -9.99
N ARG A 171 1.48 2.15 -9.91
CA ARG A 171 2.73 1.75 -10.58
C ARG A 171 3.27 0.42 -10.05
N GLY A 172 3.17 0.20 -8.73
CA GLY A 172 3.57 -1.07 -8.13
C GLY A 172 2.74 -2.24 -8.67
N ILE A 173 1.41 -2.09 -8.71
CA ILE A 173 0.51 -3.13 -9.20
C ILE A 173 0.64 -3.30 -10.74
N GLU A 174 0.79 -2.20 -11.50
CA GLU A 174 1.08 -2.27 -12.94
C GLU A 174 2.33 -3.11 -13.21
N TYR A 175 3.41 -2.87 -12.44
CA TYR A 175 4.63 -3.67 -12.58
C TYR A 175 4.38 -5.14 -12.27
N LEU A 176 3.61 -5.49 -11.26
CA LEU A 176 3.27 -6.88 -10.95
C LEU A 176 2.53 -7.57 -12.11
N HIS A 177 1.58 -6.86 -12.73
CA HIS A 177 0.72 -7.40 -13.77
C HIS A 177 1.38 -7.48 -15.14
N ASP A 178 2.13 -6.42 -15.51
CA ASP A 178 2.62 -6.22 -16.89
C ASP A 178 4.16 -6.21 -17.00
N GLY A 179 4.90 -5.91 -15.92
CA GLY A 179 6.35 -5.80 -15.90
C GLY A 179 7.07 -7.01 -15.33
N ALA A 180 6.43 -7.75 -14.43
CA ALA A 180 7.01 -8.96 -13.83
C ALA A 180 6.95 -10.15 -14.80
N SER A 181 7.98 -11.00 -14.79
CA SER A 181 8.02 -12.26 -15.58
C SER A 181 8.38 -13.44 -14.69
N PRO A 182 7.46 -14.42 -14.46
CA PRO A 182 6.05 -14.38 -14.85
C PRO A 182 5.25 -13.30 -14.12
N PRO A 183 4.10 -12.86 -14.66
CA PRO A 183 3.21 -11.89 -14.01
C PRO A 183 2.71 -12.38 -12.66
N VAL A 184 2.43 -11.44 -11.75
CA VAL A 184 2.00 -11.72 -10.38
C VAL A 184 0.70 -11.01 -10.05
N ILE A 185 -0.23 -11.71 -9.41
CA ILE A 185 -1.43 -11.15 -8.80
C ILE A 185 -1.19 -11.09 -7.29
N HIS A 186 -1.41 -9.93 -6.68
CA HIS A 186 -1.11 -9.68 -5.27
C HIS A 186 -2.11 -10.35 -4.33
N ARG A 187 -3.41 -10.23 -4.61
CA ARG A 187 -4.56 -10.83 -3.90
C ARG A 187 -4.91 -10.23 -2.53
N ASP A 188 -4.11 -9.31 -2.00
CA ASP A 188 -4.39 -8.66 -0.70
C ASP A 188 -4.01 -7.17 -0.71
N ILE A 189 -4.44 -6.43 -1.75
CA ILE A 189 -4.28 -4.97 -1.83
C ILE A 189 -5.23 -4.32 -0.84
N LYS A 190 -4.66 -3.60 0.14
CA LYS A 190 -5.37 -2.87 1.20
C LYS A 190 -4.47 -1.81 1.83
N SER A 191 -5.02 -0.81 2.50
CA SER A 191 -4.23 0.27 3.12
C SER A 191 -3.21 -0.20 4.17
N ALA A 192 -3.50 -1.29 4.89
CA ALA A 192 -2.55 -1.88 5.85
C ALA A 192 -1.30 -2.47 5.17
N ASN A 193 -1.40 -2.88 3.89
CA ASN A 193 -0.32 -3.42 3.09
C ASN A 193 0.35 -2.36 2.20
N ILE A 194 -0.01 -1.09 2.32
CA ILE A 194 0.68 0.04 1.69
C ILE A 194 1.55 0.72 2.74
N LEU A 195 2.86 0.54 2.64
CA LEU A 195 3.82 1.11 3.56
C LEU A 195 4.44 2.39 3.00
N LEU A 196 4.77 3.33 3.90
CA LEU A 196 5.32 4.64 3.55
C LEU A 196 6.78 4.76 4.04
N ASP A 197 7.69 5.06 3.12
CA ASP A 197 9.09 5.30 3.46
C ASP A 197 9.32 6.69 4.09
N GLY A 198 10.55 6.99 4.51
CA GLY A 198 10.90 8.28 5.13
C GLY A 198 10.59 9.52 4.28
N SER A 199 10.43 9.36 2.97
CA SER A 199 10.03 10.42 2.03
C SER A 199 8.54 10.41 1.72
N MET A 200 7.74 9.60 2.44
CA MET A 200 6.31 9.40 2.19
C MET A 200 5.99 8.78 0.82
N LYS A 201 6.94 8.05 0.21
CA LYS A 201 6.66 7.25 -0.99
C LYS A 201 6.00 5.95 -0.60
N ALA A 202 4.97 5.57 -1.35
CA ALA A 202 4.22 4.35 -1.08
C ALA A 202 4.86 3.13 -1.75
N ARG A 203 4.89 2.02 -0.99
CA ARG A 203 5.33 0.71 -1.45
C ARG A 203 4.31 -0.36 -1.07
N VAL A 204 3.98 -1.21 -2.03
CA VAL A 204 3.10 -2.36 -1.81
C VAL A 204 3.89 -3.44 -1.07
N ALA A 205 3.31 -3.99 -0.01
CA ALA A 205 3.91 -4.97 0.89
C ALA A 205 2.98 -6.17 1.09
N ASP A 206 3.52 -7.22 1.72
CA ASP A 206 2.83 -8.47 2.11
C ASP A 206 2.41 -9.35 0.92
N PHE A 207 3.39 -10.08 0.37
CA PHE A 207 3.22 -10.96 -0.78
C PHE A 207 2.90 -12.41 -0.39
N GLY A 208 2.55 -12.68 0.87
CA GLY A 208 2.25 -14.02 1.37
C GLY A 208 1.14 -14.73 0.60
N LEU A 209 0.13 -13.99 0.17
CA LEU A 209 -1.00 -14.51 -0.62
C LEU A 209 -0.82 -14.38 -2.13
N SER A 210 0.23 -13.74 -2.63
CA SER A 210 0.40 -13.47 -4.06
C SER A 210 0.60 -14.76 -4.88
N LYS A 211 0.24 -14.70 -6.16
CA LYS A 211 0.39 -15.82 -7.08
C LYS A 211 0.91 -15.39 -8.44
N GLU A 212 1.80 -16.22 -8.99
CA GLU A 212 2.18 -16.14 -10.40
C GLU A 212 1.02 -16.60 -11.28
N VAL A 213 0.83 -15.91 -12.40
CA VAL A 213 -0.16 -16.30 -13.42
C VAL A 213 0.43 -17.47 -14.22
N ARG A 214 0.05 -18.68 -13.84
CA ARG A 214 0.32 -19.89 -14.62
C ARG A 214 -1.01 -20.49 -15.02
N SER A 215 -1.12 -20.98 -16.25
CA SER A 215 -2.37 -21.38 -16.89
C SER A 215 -3.14 -22.54 -16.23
N ASP A 216 -2.58 -23.25 -15.22
CA ASP A 216 -3.07 -24.58 -14.86
C ASP A 216 -3.35 -24.83 -13.37
N TYR A 217 -3.53 -23.81 -12.54
CA TYR A 217 -3.80 -24.06 -11.11
C TYR A 217 -5.19 -23.63 -10.68
N PRO A 218 -6.05 -24.59 -10.25
CA PRO A 218 -7.30 -24.25 -9.56
C PRO A 218 -7.00 -23.48 -8.26
N SER A 219 -7.82 -22.48 -7.98
CA SER A 219 -7.68 -21.69 -6.77
C SER A 219 -8.05 -22.52 -5.53
N SER A 220 -7.17 -22.59 -4.56
CA SER A 220 -7.49 -23.12 -3.24
C SER A 220 -8.31 -22.09 -2.46
N GLY A 221 -9.65 -22.09 -2.65
CA GLY A 221 -10.56 -21.23 -1.90
C GLY A 221 -10.40 -19.71 -2.14
N VAL A 222 -11.37 -18.94 -1.65
CA VAL A 222 -11.31 -17.47 -1.66
C VAL A 222 -10.34 -17.01 -0.56
N GLN A 223 -9.42 -16.12 -0.88
CA GLN A 223 -8.44 -15.53 0.03
C GLN A 223 -8.38 -14.02 -0.17
N GLY A 224 -8.06 -13.29 0.88
CA GLY A 224 -7.97 -11.83 0.89
C GLY A 224 -8.62 -11.23 2.14
N THR A 225 -8.71 -9.91 2.17
CA THR A 225 -9.26 -9.17 3.32
C THR A 225 -10.69 -8.71 3.04
N TYR A 226 -11.63 -9.04 3.95
CA TYR A 226 -13.02 -8.57 3.88
C TYR A 226 -13.08 -7.05 3.62
N GLY A 227 -14.01 -6.63 2.76
CA GLY A 227 -14.16 -5.23 2.33
C GLY A 227 -13.33 -4.86 1.09
N TYR A 228 -12.25 -5.63 0.77
CA TYR A 228 -11.43 -5.43 -0.43
C TYR A 228 -11.56 -6.55 -1.46
N VAL A 229 -12.10 -7.72 -1.05
CA VAL A 229 -12.21 -8.87 -1.94
C VAL A 229 -13.24 -8.63 -3.03
N ASP A 230 -12.86 -8.95 -4.26
CA ASP A 230 -13.70 -8.87 -5.45
C ASP A 230 -14.91 -9.80 -5.34
N PRO A 231 -16.17 -9.28 -5.46
CA PRO A 231 -17.38 -10.10 -5.42
C PRO A 231 -17.43 -11.19 -6.52
N GLU A 232 -16.89 -10.91 -7.71
CA GLU A 232 -16.82 -11.90 -8.78
C GLU A 232 -15.85 -13.02 -8.43
N TYR A 233 -14.73 -12.70 -7.77
CA TYR A 233 -13.82 -13.71 -7.23
C TYR A 233 -14.50 -14.56 -6.13
N ILE A 234 -15.30 -13.96 -5.24
CA ILE A 234 -16.06 -14.71 -4.22
C ILE A 234 -17.01 -15.70 -4.89
N SER A 235 -17.74 -15.28 -5.93
CA SER A 235 -18.77 -16.11 -6.58
C SER A 235 -18.21 -17.20 -7.50
N THR A 236 -17.07 -16.93 -8.17
CA THR A 236 -16.48 -17.84 -9.16
C THR A 236 -15.31 -18.66 -8.64
N ALA A 237 -14.77 -18.30 -7.48
CA ALA A 237 -13.49 -18.79 -6.95
C ALA A 237 -12.29 -18.59 -7.92
N GLN A 238 -12.45 -17.73 -8.94
CA GLN A 238 -11.41 -17.42 -9.93
C GLN A 238 -10.86 -16.02 -9.69
N PHE A 239 -9.61 -15.93 -9.23
CA PHE A 239 -8.94 -14.63 -9.12
C PHE A 239 -8.17 -14.30 -10.41
N THR A 240 -8.13 -13.04 -10.75
CA THR A 240 -7.46 -12.52 -11.94
C THR A 240 -6.75 -11.20 -11.61
N HIS A 241 -5.98 -10.65 -12.55
CA HIS A 241 -5.48 -9.28 -12.43
C HIS A 241 -6.59 -8.26 -12.13
N LYS A 242 -7.83 -8.53 -12.60
CA LYS A 242 -8.98 -7.65 -12.35
C LYS A 242 -9.46 -7.68 -10.91
N SER A 243 -9.11 -8.72 -10.14
CA SER A 243 -9.40 -8.77 -8.71
C SER A 243 -8.52 -7.78 -7.92
N ASP A 244 -7.22 -7.63 -8.29
CA ASP A 244 -6.37 -6.58 -7.72
C ASP A 244 -6.86 -5.17 -8.11
N VAL A 245 -7.40 -5.01 -9.34
CA VAL A 245 -7.99 -3.74 -9.79
C VAL A 245 -9.20 -3.37 -8.94
N TYR A 246 -10.04 -4.34 -8.58
CA TYR A 246 -11.17 -4.12 -7.68
C TYR A 246 -10.70 -3.65 -6.31
N SER A 247 -9.77 -4.38 -5.69
CA SER A 247 -9.19 -4.03 -4.38
C SER A 247 -8.52 -2.64 -4.42
N PHE A 248 -7.85 -2.29 -5.52
CA PHE A 248 -7.30 -0.96 -5.73
C PHE A 248 -8.38 0.12 -5.85
N GLY A 249 -9.52 -0.18 -6.48
CA GLY A 249 -10.68 0.72 -6.52
C GLY A 249 -11.25 1.01 -5.14
N ILE A 250 -11.33 -0.01 -4.27
CA ILE A 250 -11.68 0.17 -2.85
C ILE A 250 -10.67 1.06 -2.14
N LEU A 251 -9.36 0.85 -2.37
CA LEU A 251 -8.30 1.69 -1.81
C LEU A 251 -8.41 3.16 -2.28
N LEU A 252 -8.84 3.43 -3.50
CA LEU A 252 -9.08 4.79 -3.97
C LEU A 252 -10.23 5.46 -3.19
N PHE A 253 -11.34 4.76 -2.97
CA PHE A 253 -12.42 5.29 -2.12
C PHE A 253 -11.97 5.47 -0.67
N GLU A 254 -11.16 4.58 -0.15
CA GLU A 254 -10.55 4.70 1.16
C GLU A 254 -9.66 5.97 1.27
N LEU A 255 -8.87 6.28 0.23
CA LEU A 255 -8.08 7.52 0.15
C LEU A 255 -8.93 8.78 0.05
N ILE A 256 -10.10 8.72 -0.60
CA ILE A 256 -11.04 9.86 -0.71
C ILE A 256 -11.71 10.12 0.63
N THR A 257 -12.24 9.07 1.27
CA THR A 257 -13.17 9.16 2.38
C THR A 257 -12.53 9.02 3.76
N ALA A 258 -11.34 8.43 3.82
CA ALA A 258 -10.70 7.94 5.04
C ALA A 258 -11.61 7.01 5.88
N ARG A 259 -12.54 6.29 5.25
CA ARG A 259 -13.42 5.30 5.89
C ARG A 259 -12.87 3.90 5.68
N ASN A 260 -12.96 3.09 6.74
CA ASN A 260 -12.49 1.72 6.69
C ASN A 260 -13.46 0.85 5.85
N PRO A 261 -12.98 0.13 4.81
CA PRO A 261 -13.79 -0.73 3.96
C PRO A 261 -14.56 -1.81 4.72
N GLN A 262 -13.99 -2.32 5.81
CA GLN A 262 -14.65 -3.32 6.66
C GLN A 262 -15.83 -2.76 7.48
N LYS A 263 -16.01 -1.43 7.49
CA LYS A 263 -17.07 -0.73 8.23
C LYS A 263 -18.10 -0.07 7.30
N GLY A 264 -18.41 -0.71 6.17
CA GLY A 264 -19.47 -0.27 5.27
C GLY A 264 -19.11 0.90 4.34
N LEU A 265 -17.83 1.01 3.93
CA LEU A 265 -17.40 2.05 2.99
C LEU A 265 -18.22 2.03 1.70
N MET A 266 -18.44 0.85 1.10
CA MET A 266 -19.11 0.75 -0.18
C MET A 266 -20.61 1.05 -0.08
N ASP A 267 -21.24 0.74 1.05
CA ASP A 267 -22.63 1.13 1.33
C ASP A 267 -22.75 2.66 1.45
N TYR A 268 -21.79 3.29 2.15
CA TYR A 268 -21.69 4.74 2.28
C TYR A 268 -21.51 5.44 0.93
N VAL A 269 -20.60 4.96 0.10
CA VAL A 269 -20.37 5.48 -1.27
C VAL A 269 -21.61 5.27 -2.14
N GLY A 270 -22.28 4.11 -2.03
CA GLY A 270 -23.50 3.80 -2.76
C GLY A 270 -24.64 4.73 -2.40
N LEU A 271 -24.85 5.03 -1.11
CA LEU A 271 -25.88 5.97 -0.64
C LEU A 271 -25.62 7.40 -1.14
N ALA A 272 -24.40 7.88 -1.07
CA ALA A 272 -24.04 9.21 -1.58
C ALA A 272 -24.33 9.34 -3.08
N LEU A 273 -24.04 8.31 -3.87
CA LEU A 273 -24.32 8.29 -5.30
C LEU A 273 -25.83 8.23 -5.63
N LEU A 274 -26.65 7.62 -4.77
CA LEU A 274 -28.11 7.59 -4.94
C LEU A 274 -28.76 8.95 -4.64
N ASN A 275 -28.19 9.70 -3.69
CA ASN A 275 -28.69 10.99 -3.26
C ASN A 275 -28.30 12.13 -4.20
N ALA A 276 -27.23 11.95 -4.97
CA ALA A 276 -26.73 12.93 -5.91
C ALA A 276 -27.29 12.67 -7.31
N GLU A 277 -27.95 13.65 -7.89
CA GLU A 277 -28.32 13.65 -9.30
C GLU A 277 -27.04 13.82 -10.15
N GLY A 278 -26.38 12.72 -10.49
CA GLY A 278 -25.21 12.71 -11.35
C GLY A 278 -23.84 12.68 -10.63
N GLU A 279 -22.81 13.33 -11.24
CA GLU A 279 -21.42 13.32 -10.73
C GLU A 279 -21.18 14.27 -9.55
N GLU A 280 -22.17 15.00 -9.08
CA GLU A 280 -22.05 16.08 -8.10
C GLU A 280 -21.91 15.58 -6.64
N GLY A 281 -22.29 14.32 -6.36
CA GLY A 281 -22.26 13.76 -5.00
C GLY A 281 -20.88 13.35 -4.45
N TRP A 282 -19.84 13.44 -5.25
CA TRP A 282 -18.50 13.05 -4.80
C TRP A 282 -17.94 13.94 -3.70
N GLU A 283 -18.39 15.18 -3.61
CA GLU A 283 -17.95 16.16 -2.62
C GLU A 283 -18.42 15.79 -1.20
N GLU A 284 -19.58 15.10 -1.09
CA GLU A 284 -20.19 14.69 0.16
C GLU A 284 -19.42 13.54 0.86
N ILE A 285 -18.65 12.76 0.09
CA ILE A 285 -17.92 11.60 0.64
C ILE A 285 -16.47 11.90 1.03
N VAL A 286 -16.00 13.12 0.79
CA VAL A 286 -14.62 13.50 1.09
C VAL A 286 -14.38 13.51 2.60
N ASP A 287 -13.19 13.06 2.99
CA ASP A 287 -12.73 13.14 4.38
C ASP A 287 -12.79 14.58 4.92
N ASP A 288 -13.65 14.82 5.91
CA ASP A 288 -13.87 16.15 6.53
C ASP A 288 -12.59 16.77 7.08
N ARG A 289 -11.61 15.95 7.49
CA ARG A 289 -10.31 16.41 8.00
C ARG A 289 -9.48 17.16 6.97
N LEU A 290 -9.85 17.10 5.67
CA LEU A 290 -9.23 17.89 4.62
C LEU A 290 -9.70 19.36 4.63
N ASN A 291 -10.75 19.70 5.39
CA ASN A 291 -11.29 21.06 5.55
C ASN A 291 -11.48 21.80 4.20
N GLY A 292 -11.99 21.09 3.19
CA GLY A 292 -12.22 21.64 1.86
C GLY A 292 -10.96 21.83 0.99
N ASN A 293 -9.78 21.49 1.50
CA ASN A 293 -8.51 21.59 0.74
C ASN A 293 -8.37 20.42 -0.26
N VAL A 294 -9.32 20.34 -1.18
CA VAL A 294 -9.41 19.31 -2.22
C VAL A 294 -9.60 19.96 -3.59
N ASN A 295 -8.88 19.48 -4.58
CA ASN A 295 -9.14 19.89 -5.96
C ASN A 295 -10.33 19.10 -6.50
N LEU A 296 -11.48 19.77 -6.72
CA LEU A 296 -12.73 19.14 -7.12
C LEU A 296 -12.64 18.42 -8.46
N SER A 297 -11.89 18.95 -9.43
CA SER A 297 -11.71 18.27 -10.73
C SER A 297 -10.90 16.98 -10.61
N GLU A 298 -9.90 16.96 -9.74
CA GLU A 298 -9.12 15.76 -9.41
C GLU A 298 -9.95 14.76 -8.62
N LEU A 299 -10.74 15.23 -7.65
CA LEU A 299 -11.66 14.41 -6.87
C LEU A 299 -12.64 13.66 -7.78
N ARG A 300 -13.35 14.38 -8.66
CA ARG A 300 -14.29 13.80 -9.62
C ARG A 300 -13.62 12.77 -10.54
N ALA A 301 -12.43 13.09 -11.04
CA ALA A 301 -11.66 12.17 -11.87
C ALA A 301 -11.20 10.92 -11.10
N LEU A 302 -10.75 11.08 -9.84
CA LEU A 302 -10.32 9.97 -8.99
C LEU A 302 -11.50 9.07 -8.59
N ALA A 303 -12.63 9.66 -8.20
CA ALA A 303 -13.84 8.94 -7.82
C ALA A 303 -14.45 8.18 -9.02
N SER A 304 -14.51 8.81 -10.20
CA SER A 304 -14.93 8.15 -11.44
C SER A 304 -14.03 6.97 -11.80
N LEU A 305 -12.70 7.12 -11.63
CA LEU A 305 -11.76 6.03 -11.83
C LEU A 305 -11.99 4.89 -10.82
N ALA A 306 -12.16 5.22 -9.53
CA ALA A 306 -12.46 4.26 -8.47
C ALA A 306 -13.73 3.46 -8.79
N ARG A 307 -14.82 4.16 -9.18
CA ARG A 307 -16.08 3.54 -9.61
C ARG A 307 -15.89 2.53 -10.74
N ARG A 308 -15.08 2.85 -11.74
CA ARG A 308 -14.78 1.93 -12.83
C ARG A 308 -13.99 0.70 -12.36
N CYS A 309 -13.06 0.90 -11.43
CA CYS A 309 -12.26 -0.20 -10.85
C CYS A 309 -13.14 -1.18 -10.06
N VAL A 310 -14.16 -0.70 -9.34
CA VAL A 310 -15.08 -1.55 -8.54
C VAL A 310 -16.29 -2.04 -9.33
N SER A 311 -16.27 -1.97 -10.67
CA SER A 311 -17.36 -2.53 -11.48
C SER A 311 -17.64 -3.99 -11.07
N PRO A 312 -18.92 -4.38 -10.90
CA PRO A 312 -19.28 -5.76 -10.54
C PRO A 312 -18.71 -6.79 -11.54
N THR A 313 -18.71 -6.47 -12.81
CA THR A 313 -18.19 -7.32 -13.88
C THR A 313 -16.73 -7.01 -14.16
N SER A 314 -15.84 -7.98 -14.00
CA SER A 314 -14.38 -7.81 -14.14
C SER A 314 -13.95 -7.30 -15.53
N ASN A 315 -14.66 -7.71 -16.60
CA ASN A 315 -14.39 -7.26 -17.97
C ASN A 315 -14.57 -5.74 -18.14
N ASN A 316 -15.45 -5.11 -17.37
CA ASN A 316 -15.69 -3.66 -17.42
C ASN A 316 -14.65 -2.85 -16.64
N ARG A 317 -13.84 -3.50 -15.80
CA ARG A 317 -12.77 -2.84 -15.05
C ARG A 317 -11.61 -2.50 -15.99
N PRO A 318 -10.93 -1.36 -15.83
CA PRO A 318 -9.73 -1.05 -16.59
C PRO A 318 -8.57 -2.01 -16.27
N ARG A 319 -7.53 -2.03 -17.08
CA ARG A 319 -6.24 -2.66 -16.72
C ARG A 319 -5.43 -1.71 -15.84
N MET A 320 -4.52 -2.22 -15.00
CA MET A 320 -3.70 -1.37 -14.13
C MET A 320 -2.84 -0.37 -14.89
N ARG A 321 -2.37 -0.71 -16.10
CA ARG A 321 -1.69 0.24 -17.00
C ARG A 321 -2.55 1.45 -17.34
N GLU A 322 -3.84 1.24 -17.65
CA GLU A 322 -4.78 2.33 -17.95
C GLU A 322 -5.06 3.20 -16.72
N VAL A 323 -5.20 2.55 -15.54
CA VAL A 323 -5.36 3.21 -14.25
C VAL A 323 -4.15 4.09 -13.94
N SER A 324 -2.95 3.54 -14.04
CA SER A 324 -1.68 4.23 -13.79
C SER A 324 -1.50 5.45 -14.71
N GLN A 325 -1.81 5.31 -16.00
CA GLN A 325 -1.76 6.41 -16.97
C GLN A 325 -2.75 7.53 -16.63
N GLN A 326 -3.98 7.19 -16.21
CA GLN A 326 -4.97 8.20 -15.82
C GLN A 326 -4.52 8.97 -14.57
N LEU A 327 -4.02 8.27 -13.56
CA LEU A 327 -3.48 8.88 -12.35
C LEU A 327 -2.25 9.78 -12.64
N GLN A 328 -1.37 9.37 -13.55
CA GLN A 328 -0.23 10.21 -13.98
C GLN A 328 -0.69 11.52 -14.61
N ARG A 329 -1.73 11.50 -15.47
CA ARG A 329 -2.28 12.70 -16.09
C ARG A 329 -2.82 13.70 -15.05
N LEU A 330 -3.41 13.21 -13.95
CA LEU A 330 -3.83 14.08 -12.84
C LEU A 330 -2.63 14.79 -12.20
N GLY A 331 -1.53 14.08 -11.95
CA GLY A 331 -0.30 14.66 -11.40
C GLY A 331 0.36 15.70 -12.32
N ILE A 332 0.36 15.50 -13.64
CA ILE A 332 0.92 16.44 -14.61
C ILE A 332 0.10 17.74 -14.64
N ARG A 333 -1.23 17.64 -14.69
CA ARG A 333 -2.13 18.82 -14.64
C ARG A 333 -1.90 19.64 -13.36
N ARG A 334 -1.72 18.99 -12.24
CA ARG A 334 -1.42 19.62 -10.95
C ARG A 334 -0.13 20.43 -10.99
N ASN A 335 0.96 19.86 -11.50
CA ASN A 335 2.24 20.52 -11.58
C ASN A 335 2.17 21.76 -12.50
N SER A 336 1.47 21.67 -13.63
CA SER A 336 1.23 22.79 -14.53
C SER A 336 0.45 23.92 -13.85
N SER A 337 -0.66 23.60 -13.19
CA SER A 337 -1.48 24.60 -12.47
C SER A 337 -0.75 25.22 -11.27
N ARG A 338 0.17 24.49 -10.64
CA ARG A 338 1.02 25.04 -9.55
C ARG A 338 2.08 25.98 -10.09
N ILE A 339 2.69 25.66 -11.22
CA ILE A 339 3.66 26.53 -11.90
C ILE A 339 2.97 27.82 -12.36
N GLU A 340 1.79 27.73 -12.94
CA GLU A 340 1.01 28.91 -13.36
C GLU A 340 0.62 29.79 -12.16
N ARG A 341 0.12 29.21 -11.07
CA ARG A 341 -0.19 29.97 -9.83
C ARG A 341 1.05 30.67 -9.28
N ASN A 342 2.18 29.98 -9.19
CA ASN A 342 3.43 30.59 -8.74
C ASN A 342 3.89 31.71 -9.66
N ARG A 343 3.73 31.59 -10.98
CA ARG A 343 4.03 32.67 -11.95
C ARG A 343 3.11 33.87 -11.76
N MET A 344 1.81 33.66 -11.56
CA MET A 344 0.87 34.74 -11.26
C MET A 344 1.23 35.47 -9.97
N THR A 345 1.51 34.73 -8.89
CA THR A 345 1.90 35.32 -7.60
C THR A 345 3.19 36.14 -7.72
N VAL A 346 4.19 35.65 -8.46
CA VAL A 346 5.44 36.41 -8.71
C VAL A 346 5.16 37.64 -9.54
N ASN A 347 4.34 37.56 -10.59
CA ASN A 347 3.96 38.73 -11.41
C ASN A 347 3.16 39.75 -10.61
N ASP A 348 2.20 39.33 -9.78
CA ASP A 348 1.45 40.22 -8.89
C ASP A 348 2.36 40.90 -7.87
N THR A 349 3.34 40.20 -7.33
CA THR A 349 4.34 40.76 -6.40
C THR A 349 5.22 41.78 -7.13
N LEU A 350 5.64 41.50 -8.36
CA LEU A 350 6.44 42.42 -9.17
C LEU A 350 5.64 43.66 -9.60
N GLN A 351 4.34 43.52 -9.88
CA GLN A 351 3.47 44.66 -10.23
C GLN A 351 3.12 45.54 -9.03
N THR A 352 3.09 44.99 -7.81
CA THR A 352 2.84 45.75 -6.57
C THR A 352 4.08 46.43 -6.03
N MET A 353 5.29 46.07 -6.49
CA MET A 353 6.51 46.83 -6.21
C MET A 353 6.46 48.13 -7.04
N SER A 354 6.12 49.24 -6.37
CA SER A 354 6.08 50.59 -6.97
C SER A 354 7.47 50.96 -7.50
N MET A 355 7.51 51.67 -8.65
CA MET A 355 8.74 52.32 -9.17
C MET A 355 9.47 53.16 -8.09
N ALA A 356 8.73 53.69 -7.11
CA ALA A 356 9.29 54.42 -5.98
C ALA A 356 10.10 53.55 -5.01
N ASP A 357 9.80 52.26 -4.89
CA ASP A 357 10.54 51.34 -4.02
C ASP A 357 11.83 50.85 -4.65
N VAL A 358 11.86 50.74 -5.99
CA VAL A 358 13.07 50.46 -6.76
C VAL A 358 14.05 51.63 -6.69
N LEU A 359 13.56 52.84 -6.83
CA LEU A 359 14.38 54.06 -6.76
C LEU A 359 14.92 54.34 -5.34
N LYS A 360 14.20 53.93 -4.26
CA LYS A 360 14.71 54.02 -2.90
C LYS A 360 15.84 53.02 -2.61
N GLY A 361 15.83 51.84 -3.29
CA GLY A 361 16.92 50.87 -3.21
C GLY A 361 18.21 51.40 -3.83
N ASP A 362 18.12 52.03 -4.98
CA ASP A 362 19.28 52.60 -5.70
C ASP A 362 19.88 53.81 -4.99
N LEU A 363 19.07 54.64 -4.33
CA LEU A 363 19.54 55.78 -3.51
C LEU A 363 20.30 55.36 -2.24
N LYS A 364 20.00 54.19 -1.69
CA LYS A 364 20.72 53.63 -0.54
C LYS A 364 22.12 53.13 -0.92
N ILE A 365 22.29 52.57 -2.12
CA ILE A 365 23.58 52.08 -2.65
C ILE A 365 24.52 53.26 -2.99
N LEU A 366 23.97 54.39 -3.38
CA LEU A 366 24.77 55.59 -3.71
C LEU A 366 25.27 56.37 -2.48
N ASN A 367 24.61 56.24 -1.33
CA ASN A 367 25.01 56.92 -0.09
C ASN A 367 26.05 56.12 0.75
N ASP A 368 26.37 54.90 0.39
CA ASP A 368 27.34 54.05 1.10
C ASP A 368 28.74 54.01 0.40
N ILE A 369 29.04 54.97 -0.53
CA ILE A 369 30.39 55.11 -1.09
C ILE A 369 31.23 55.95 -0.12
N PRO A 370 32.27 55.42 0.49
CA PRO A 370 33.11 56.19 1.39
C PRO A 370 33.92 57.20 0.61
N GLU A 371 33.86 58.49 1.02
CA GLU A 371 34.74 59.54 0.51
C GLU A 371 36.21 59.16 0.66
N GLN A 372 36.94 59.17 -0.43
CA GLN A 372 38.39 58.97 -0.38
C GLN A 372 39.03 60.27 0.16
N PRO A 373 40.03 60.16 1.06
CA PRO A 373 40.74 61.36 1.56
C PRO A 373 41.65 61.89 0.46
N GLU A 374 41.53 63.20 0.22
CA GLU A 374 42.49 63.96 -0.62
C GLU A 374 43.85 63.99 0.04
N VAL A 375 44.88 63.67 -0.79
CA VAL A 375 46.32 63.96 -0.52
C VAL A 375 46.82 64.94 -1.58
#